data_95f6c6b8d85de8ce4f8dd2ecdf86478d
#
_entry.id   95f6c6b8d85de8ce4f8dd2ecdf86478d
#
_cell.length_a   1.000
_cell.length_b   1.000
_cell.length_c   1.000
_cell.angle_alpha   90.00
_cell.angle_beta   90.00
_cell.angle_gamma   90.00
#
_symmetry.space_group_name_H-M   'P 1'
#
loop_
_entity.id
_entity.type
_entity.pdbx_description
1 polymer ?
#
loop_
_entity_poly.entity_id
_entity_poly.type
_entity_poly.pdbx_seq_one_letter_code
_entity_poly.pdbx_strand_id
1 'polypeptide(L)'
;MARISRRGFALVSMATLAGTLSSASTAGAHERVPPSTRPRDAAPGGVAPLADELRGMWIASVSNIDWPTRPGQSADTVRADLVRLLDVAVRWELNTVFLQVRPTADALWPSPHEPWSEWLTGSQGEDPGWDPLAFAVEEAHARGLALHAWFNPYRVATHTDRSRLAADHPARREPSWAVPYGGRLYYNPGLPEVRSFVQDAMMDAVTSYDIDGVHWDDYFYPYPVAGEAFDDDAAFAEHGGDFSDRGDWRRHNIDLLVREMRDRVGEAKPDLPFGVSPFAVWRNRSTDPLGSDTRGGVQTYDDLYADVRTWVRESWIDYVIPQVYWHIGNEAADYAVLADWWSGVADGTDVALYLGEAAYKVGDPAQPAAWQDAGELSSHLTLCAERHPQVSGHVFYSAKQVAADPLGALTRVWEDHYRSGS
;
A
#
# COMPACT_ATOMS: atom_id res chain seq x y z
N MET A 1 3.62 2.54 -45.84
CA MET A 1 2.85 1.53 -45.07
C MET A 1 3.86 0.60 -44.38
N ALA A 2 4.28 0.94 -43.18
CA ALA A 2 5.20 0.14 -42.38
C ALA A 2 4.40 -0.44 -41.18
N ARG A 3 4.42 -1.76 -41.06
CA ARG A 3 3.75 -2.50 -39.99
C ARG A 3 4.51 -2.25 -38.66
N ILE A 4 3.87 -1.61 -37.73
CA ILE A 4 4.36 -1.47 -36.34
C ILE A 4 4.04 -2.77 -35.61
N SER A 5 5.09 -3.42 -35.17
CA SER A 5 5.09 -4.65 -34.37
C SER A 5 4.52 -4.37 -32.97
N ARG A 6 3.45 -5.09 -32.63
CA ARG A 6 2.92 -5.16 -31.25
C ARG A 6 3.87 -5.99 -30.39
N ARG A 7 4.62 -5.35 -29.50
CA ARG A 7 5.31 -6.03 -28.42
C ARG A 7 5.11 -5.27 -27.13
N GLY A 8 4.35 -5.88 -26.21
CA GLY A 8 4.66 -6.13 -24.86
C GLY A 8 4.31 -5.02 -23.88
N PHE A 9 3.02 -4.78 -23.60
CA PHE A 9 2.61 -4.27 -22.30
C PHE A 9 2.54 -5.46 -21.34
N ALA A 10 3.49 -5.58 -20.44
CA ALA A 10 3.39 -6.49 -19.33
C ALA A 10 2.40 -5.92 -18.30
N LEU A 11 1.14 -6.28 -18.45
CA LEU A 11 0.19 -6.25 -17.34
C LEU A 11 0.79 -7.12 -16.21
N VAL A 12 0.87 -6.57 -15.01
CA VAL A 12 1.10 -7.37 -13.80
C VAL A 12 -0.14 -8.24 -13.58
N SER A 13 -0.23 -9.35 -14.35
CA SER A 13 -1.14 -10.44 -14.04
C SER A 13 -0.47 -11.27 -12.94
N MET A 14 -1.03 -11.26 -11.76
CA MET A 14 -0.69 -12.25 -10.72
C MET A 14 -1.08 -13.64 -11.24
N ALA A 15 -0.11 -14.38 -11.77
CA ALA A 15 -0.27 -15.79 -12.06
C ALA A 15 -0.07 -16.58 -10.76
N THR A 16 -1.12 -17.26 -10.32
CA THR A 16 -1.06 -18.30 -9.30
C THR A 16 -0.30 -19.50 -9.84
N LEU A 17 0.95 -19.69 -9.41
CA LEU A 17 1.64 -20.97 -9.54
C LEU A 17 1.46 -21.77 -8.25
N ALA A 18 0.66 -22.81 -8.32
CA ALA A 18 0.63 -23.86 -7.31
C ALA A 18 1.84 -24.77 -7.49
N GLY A 19 2.87 -24.57 -6.70
CA GLY A 19 4.02 -25.47 -6.60
C GLY A 19 3.92 -26.34 -5.36
N THR A 20 3.79 -27.63 -5.54
CA THR A 20 3.86 -28.63 -4.48
C THR A 20 5.29 -28.75 -3.96
N LEU A 21 5.54 -28.35 -2.73
CA LEU A 21 6.80 -28.58 -2.02
C LEU A 21 6.63 -29.75 -1.03
N SER A 22 7.45 -30.77 -1.28
CA SER A 22 7.65 -31.94 -0.41
C SER A 22 8.46 -31.52 0.81
N SER A 23 7.98 -31.84 2.00
CA SER A 23 8.60 -31.49 3.28
C SER A 23 9.73 -32.47 3.62
N ALA A 24 10.96 -31.95 3.82
CA ALA A 24 12.00 -32.61 4.56
C ALA A 24 12.22 -31.83 5.87
N SER A 25 11.89 -32.48 6.99
CA SER A 25 12.07 -31.96 8.34
C SER A 25 13.52 -32.20 8.79
N THR A 26 14.25 -31.12 9.09
CA THR A 26 15.45 -31.18 9.93
C THR A 26 15.28 -30.27 11.12
N ALA A 27 15.26 -30.84 12.31
CA ALA A 27 15.23 -30.12 13.58
C ALA A 27 16.57 -29.41 13.81
N GLY A 28 16.59 -28.11 13.72
CA GLY A 28 17.70 -27.22 14.11
C GLY A 28 17.35 -26.49 15.40
N ALA A 29 18.28 -26.50 16.35
CA ALA A 29 18.15 -25.86 17.66
C ALA A 29 17.89 -24.36 17.53
N HIS A 30 16.81 -23.86 18.16
CA HIS A 30 16.51 -22.43 18.26
C HIS A 30 17.45 -21.79 19.28
N GLU A 31 18.39 -21.00 18.80
CA GLU A 31 19.12 -20.03 19.61
C GLU A 31 18.18 -18.82 19.84
N ARG A 32 17.85 -18.56 21.12
CA ARG A 32 17.01 -17.42 21.50
C ARG A 32 17.82 -16.15 21.37
N VAL A 33 17.48 -15.28 20.43
CA VAL A 33 17.97 -13.90 20.36
C VAL A 33 17.36 -13.12 21.54
N PRO A 34 18.17 -12.44 22.39
CA PRO A 34 17.63 -11.64 23.48
C PRO A 34 16.86 -10.44 22.92
N PRO A 35 15.76 -10.03 23.58
CA PRO A 35 14.99 -8.85 23.14
C PRO A 35 15.85 -7.60 23.23
N SER A 36 15.81 -6.78 22.19
CA SER A 36 16.44 -5.45 22.15
C SER A 36 15.85 -4.58 23.27
N THR A 37 16.66 -4.24 24.26
CA THR A 37 16.27 -3.38 25.37
C THR A 37 16.52 -1.91 25.01
N ARG A 38 15.66 -1.31 24.19
CA ARG A 38 15.45 0.13 24.20
C ARG A 38 13.99 0.39 24.55
N PRO A 39 13.69 0.99 25.73
CA PRO A 39 12.34 1.39 26.07
C PRO A 39 11.90 2.52 25.12
N ARG A 40 10.75 2.36 24.50
CA ARG A 40 10.02 3.51 23.95
C ARG A 40 9.59 4.37 25.14
N ASP A 41 10.08 5.59 25.27
CA ASP A 41 9.57 6.61 26.21
C ASP A 41 8.25 7.22 25.68
N ALA A 42 7.32 6.38 25.25
CA ALA A 42 5.96 6.84 24.95
C ALA A 42 5.11 6.76 26.22
N ALA A 43 4.48 7.87 26.57
CA ALA A 43 3.46 7.87 27.59
C ALA A 43 2.31 6.93 27.17
N PRO A 44 1.65 6.22 28.11
CA PRO A 44 0.55 5.32 27.76
C PRO A 44 -0.56 6.09 27.05
N GLY A 45 -0.83 5.78 25.78
CA GLY A 45 -1.89 6.36 24.96
C GLY A 45 -1.48 7.49 24.00
N GLY A 46 -0.19 7.74 23.77
CA GLY A 46 0.28 8.69 22.76
C GLY A 46 0.66 7.98 21.46
N VAL A 47 0.20 8.51 20.31
CA VAL A 47 0.66 8.06 18.97
C VAL A 47 2.18 8.33 18.88
N ALA A 48 2.93 7.35 18.36
CA ALA A 48 4.35 7.55 18.14
C ALA A 48 4.54 8.52 16.95
N PRO A 49 5.40 9.56 17.08
CA PRO A 49 5.74 10.42 15.95
C PRO A 49 6.36 9.58 14.82
N LEU A 50 6.29 10.09 13.58
CA LEU A 50 7.02 9.49 12.47
C LEU A 50 8.50 9.35 12.86
N ALA A 51 9.08 8.19 12.56
CA ALA A 51 10.49 7.94 12.84
C ALA A 51 11.37 8.91 12.01
N ASP A 52 12.49 9.39 12.58
CA ASP A 52 13.47 10.18 11.85
C ASP A 52 13.95 9.46 10.57
N GLU A 53 14.07 8.13 10.64
CA GLU A 53 14.29 7.24 9.50
C GLU A 53 13.25 6.11 9.54
N LEU A 54 12.37 6.05 8.54
CA LEU A 54 11.38 4.98 8.44
C LEU A 54 11.96 3.77 7.68
N ARG A 55 11.99 2.64 8.36
CA ARG A 55 12.38 1.34 7.80
C ARG A 55 11.18 0.42 7.88
N GLY A 56 10.50 0.24 6.75
CA GLY A 56 9.19 -0.37 6.76
C GLY A 56 9.02 -1.57 5.82
N MET A 57 7.95 -2.32 6.04
CA MET A 57 7.44 -3.30 5.06
C MET A 57 5.92 -3.28 5.00
N TRP A 58 5.38 -3.57 3.81
CA TRP A 58 3.96 -3.82 3.63
C TRP A 58 3.62 -5.29 3.89
N ILE A 59 2.49 -5.51 4.58
CA ILE A 59 1.88 -6.82 4.79
C ILE A 59 0.51 -6.80 4.10
N ALA A 60 0.43 -7.35 2.87
CA ALA A 60 -0.77 -7.33 2.06
C ALA A 60 -1.69 -8.51 2.40
N SER A 61 -2.97 -8.21 2.67
CA SER A 61 -3.99 -9.23 2.94
C SER A 61 -4.81 -9.62 1.71
N VAL A 62 -4.98 -8.69 0.76
CA VAL A 62 -5.72 -8.97 -0.48
C VAL A 62 -5.17 -10.20 -1.17
N SER A 63 -6.06 -11.10 -1.59
CA SER A 63 -5.68 -12.35 -2.27
C SER A 63 -4.69 -13.20 -1.48
N ASN A 64 -4.60 -13.01 -0.16
CA ASN A 64 -3.67 -13.73 0.73
C ASN A 64 -2.20 -13.64 0.24
N ILE A 65 -1.77 -12.44 -0.22
CA ILE A 65 -0.41 -12.23 -0.74
C ILE A 65 0.63 -12.52 0.34
N ASP A 66 0.47 -11.90 1.52
CA ASP A 66 1.40 -12.05 2.63
C ASP A 66 0.74 -12.70 3.84
N TRP A 67 -0.42 -12.15 4.28
CA TRP A 67 -1.11 -12.58 5.50
C TRP A 67 -2.61 -12.24 5.45
N PRO A 68 -3.48 -13.19 5.88
CA PRO A 68 -3.20 -14.61 6.15
C PRO A 68 -2.63 -15.32 4.92
N THR A 69 -1.82 -16.38 5.09
CA THR A 69 -1.16 -17.08 3.97
C THR A 69 -2.14 -17.81 3.04
N ARG A 70 -3.34 -18.10 3.54
CA ARG A 70 -4.51 -18.64 2.81
C ARG A 70 -5.77 -18.46 3.66
N PRO A 71 -6.96 -18.39 3.04
CA PRO A 71 -8.20 -18.28 3.78
C PRO A 71 -8.54 -19.57 4.54
N GLY A 72 -9.36 -19.47 5.58
CA GLY A 72 -9.90 -20.61 6.33
C GLY A 72 -8.88 -21.36 7.18
N GLN A 73 -7.76 -20.76 7.52
CA GLN A 73 -6.83 -21.29 8.51
C GLN A 73 -7.37 -21.10 9.93
N SER A 74 -6.91 -21.94 10.89
CA SER A 74 -7.25 -21.72 12.29
C SER A 74 -6.71 -20.39 12.81
N ALA A 75 -7.41 -19.77 13.75
CA ALA A 75 -7.00 -18.52 14.38
C ALA A 75 -5.56 -18.59 14.93
N ASP A 76 -5.19 -19.72 15.55
CA ASP A 76 -3.83 -19.92 16.09
C ASP A 76 -2.78 -19.92 14.98
N THR A 77 -3.07 -20.52 13.82
CA THR A 77 -2.15 -20.50 12.67
C THR A 77 -2.02 -19.07 12.11
N VAL A 78 -3.14 -18.37 11.93
CA VAL A 78 -3.15 -16.99 11.41
C VAL A 78 -2.37 -16.06 12.34
N ARG A 79 -2.57 -16.17 13.65
CA ARG A 79 -1.82 -15.43 14.67
C ARG A 79 -0.32 -15.73 14.63
N ALA A 80 0.05 -17.02 14.61
CA ALA A 80 1.46 -17.43 14.55
C ALA A 80 2.16 -16.96 13.27
N ASP A 81 1.45 -16.94 12.14
CA ASP A 81 1.97 -16.43 10.88
C ASP A 81 2.25 -14.92 10.94
N LEU A 82 1.37 -14.12 11.56
CA LEU A 82 1.60 -12.68 11.75
C LEU A 82 2.79 -12.43 12.68
N VAL A 83 2.82 -13.11 13.83
CA VAL A 83 3.94 -13.03 14.79
C VAL A 83 5.26 -13.27 14.09
N ARG A 84 5.34 -14.31 13.23
CA ARG A 84 6.55 -14.61 12.45
C ARG A 84 6.94 -13.46 11.52
N LEU A 85 5.99 -12.80 10.85
CA LEU A 85 6.28 -11.63 9.99
C LEU A 85 6.78 -10.44 10.81
N LEU A 86 6.18 -10.19 11.98
CA LEU A 86 6.65 -9.12 12.89
C LEU A 86 8.05 -9.43 13.44
N ASP A 87 8.35 -10.69 13.77
CA ASP A 87 9.70 -11.12 14.18
C ASP A 87 10.72 -10.92 13.04
N VAL A 88 10.30 -11.11 11.78
CA VAL A 88 11.14 -10.81 10.61
C VAL A 88 11.42 -9.30 10.50
N ALA A 89 10.43 -8.44 10.75
CA ALA A 89 10.65 -6.99 10.78
C ALA A 89 11.72 -6.60 11.82
N VAL A 90 11.59 -7.13 13.03
CA VAL A 90 12.59 -6.91 14.11
C VAL A 90 13.98 -7.43 13.72
N ARG A 91 14.04 -8.60 13.11
CA ARG A 91 15.31 -9.20 12.65
C ARG A 91 16.07 -8.30 11.68
N TRP A 92 15.36 -7.61 10.78
CA TRP A 92 15.95 -6.71 9.80
C TRP A 92 16.06 -5.26 10.30
N GLU A 93 15.86 -5.04 11.60
CA GLU A 93 15.86 -3.71 12.23
C GLU A 93 14.87 -2.74 11.58
N LEU A 94 13.75 -3.25 11.03
CA LEU A 94 12.63 -2.42 10.60
C LEU A 94 11.91 -1.87 11.84
N ASN A 95 11.27 -0.70 11.69
CA ASN A 95 10.57 -0.04 12.79
C ASN A 95 9.08 0.17 12.54
N THR A 96 8.61 -0.06 11.30
CA THR A 96 7.21 0.18 10.91
C THR A 96 6.69 -0.95 10.04
N VAL A 97 5.44 -1.37 10.27
CA VAL A 97 4.71 -2.29 9.39
C VAL A 97 3.43 -1.62 8.89
N PHE A 98 3.14 -1.78 7.60
CA PHE A 98 1.92 -1.32 6.95
C PHE A 98 1.02 -2.53 6.70
N LEU A 99 0.08 -2.78 7.62
CA LEU A 99 -0.81 -3.93 7.53
C LEU A 99 -2.09 -3.57 6.78
N GLN A 100 -2.37 -4.27 5.67
CA GLN A 100 -3.61 -4.07 4.93
C GLN A 100 -4.80 -4.64 5.69
N VAL A 101 -5.59 -3.74 6.29
CA VAL A 101 -6.73 -4.09 7.16
C VAL A 101 -8.08 -3.97 6.46
N ARG A 102 -8.15 -3.22 5.33
CA ARG A 102 -9.34 -3.06 4.50
C ARG A 102 -8.98 -3.28 3.02
N PRO A 103 -8.92 -4.54 2.56
CA PRO A 103 -8.44 -4.87 1.21
C PRO A 103 -9.49 -4.72 0.11
N THR A 104 -10.77 -5.06 0.38
CA THR A 104 -11.84 -5.19 -0.63
C THR A 104 -13.22 -4.77 -0.08
N ALA A 105 -13.31 -3.54 0.46
CA ALA A 105 -14.51 -3.04 1.12
C ALA A 105 -15.06 -4.05 2.15
N ASP A 106 -14.16 -4.64 2.87
CA ASP A 106 -14.36 -5.59 3.96
C ASP A 106 -13.27 -5.37 5.02
N ALA A 107 -13.48 -5.85 6.23
CA ALA A 107 -12.68 -5.46 7.38
C ALA A 107 -11.93 -6.64 8.02
N LEU A 108 -10.72 -6.39 8.55
CA LEU A 108 -10.01 -7.29 9.43
C LEU A 108 -10.23 -6.94 10.91
N TRP A 109 -11.36 -6.32 11.23
CA TRP A 109 -11.83 -5.99 12.59
C TRP A 109 -13.36 -6.03 12.63
N PRO A 110 -14.02 -6.13 13.81
CA PRO A 110 -15.48 -6.11 13.93
C PRO A 110 -16.06 -4.73 13.58
N SER A 111 -16.20 -4.46 12.27
CA SER A 111 -16.73 -3.19 11.76
C SER A 111 -18.24 -3.16 11.73
N PRO A 112 -18.90 -2.05 12.16
CA PRO A 112 -20.33 -1.87 11.98
C PRO A 112 -20.71 -1.46 10.55
N HIS A 113 -19.75 -1.14 9.69
CA HIS A 113 -19.96 -0.61 8.35
C HIS A 113 -19.81 -1.66 7.25
N GLU A 114 -18.86 -2.57 7.39
CA GLU A 114 -18.46 -3.53 6.37
C GLU A 114 -18.33 -4.94 6.94
N PRO A 115 -18.57 -6.00 6.13
CA PRO A 115 -18.46 -7.37 6.58
C PRO A 115 -17.02 -7.77 6.88
N TRP A 116 -16.84 -8.86 7.62
CA TRP A 116 -15.56 -9.53 7.76
C TRP A 116 -14.97 -9.91 6.41
N SER A 117 -13.66 -9.76 6.27
CA SER A 117 -12.96 -10.04 5.02
C SER A 117 -12.95 -11.54 4.68
N GLU A 118 -13.22 -11.85 3.40
CA GLU A 118 -13.12 -13.21 2.87
C GLU A 118 -11.70 -13.79 2.98
N TRP A 119 -10.69 -12.93 3.05
CA TRP A 119 -9.29 -13.36 3.15
C TRP A 119 -8.93 -13.99 4.50
N LEU A 120 -9.77 -13.82 5.53
CA LEU A 120 -9.63 -14.47 6.84
C LEU A 120 -10.19 -15.91 6.82
N THR A 121 -11.49 -16.03 6.58
CA THR A 121 -12.24 -17.29 6.76
C THR A 121 -12.47 -18.04 5.44
N GLY A 122 -12.39 -17.34 4.29
CA GLY A 122 -12.76 -17.85 2.98
C GLY A 122 -14.22 -17.52 2.60
N SER A 123 -14.95 -16.86 3.50
CA SER A 123 -16.33 -16.43 3.30
C SER A 123 -16.48 -15.02 3.82
N GLN A 124 -16.80 -14.05 2.94
CA GLN A 124 -17.02 -12.68 3.36
C GLN A 124 -18.20 -12.59 4.34
N GLY A 125 -18.02 -11.90 5.46
CA GLY A 125 -19.00 -11.74 6.53
C GLY A 125 -18.97 -12.84 7.59
N GLU A 126 -18.18 -13.89 7.42
CA GLU A 126 -17.99 -14.92 8.45
C GLU A 126 -17.04 -14.41 9.54
N ASP A 127 -17.53 -14.36 10.79
CA ASP A 127 -16.74 -13.93 11.95
C ASP A 127 -15.59 -14.93 12.23
N PRO A 128 -14.34 -14.51 12.25
CA PRO A 128 -13.20 -15.37 12.56
C PRO A 128 -13.14 -15.79 14.04
N GLY A 129 -14.01 -15.24 14.90
CA GLY A 129 -14.06 -15.53 16.35
C GLY A 129 -12.95 -14.82 17.16
N TRP A 130 -12.28 -13.84 16.60
CA TRP A 130 -11.25 -13.01 17.24
C TRP A 130 -11.06 -11.72 16.48
N ASP A 131 -10.33 -10.75 17.07
CA ASP A 131 -10.06 -9.45 16.45
C ASP A 131 -8.63 -9.42 15.89
N PRO A 132 -8.46 -9.56 14.55
CA PRO A 132 -7.15 -9.53 13.90
C PRO A 132 -6.41 -8.20 14.04
N LEU A 133 -7.12 -7.07 13.99
CA LEU A 133 -6.48 -5.75 14.07
C LEU A 133 -6.01 -5.46 15.51
N ALA A 134 -6.83 -5.74 16.52
CA ALA A 134 -6.42 -5.60 17.91
C ALA A 134 -5.18 -6.44 18.22
N PHE A 135 -5.17 -7.71 17.79
CA PHE A 135 -4.03 -8.60 17.95
C PHE A 135 -2.77 -8.08 17.24
N ALA A 136 -2.93 -7.57 16.00
CA ALA A 136 -1.81 -7.05 15.23
C ALA A 136 -1.17 -5.82 15.89
N VAL A 137 -1.98 -4.89 16.41
CA VAL A 137 -1.50 -3.72 17.16
C VAL A 137 -0.74 -4.13 18.41
N GLU A 138 -1.33 -5.03 19.23
CA GLU A 138 -0.69 -5.53 20.45
C GLU A 138 0.67 -6.18 20.16
N GLU A 139 0.74 -7.08 19.17
CA GLU A 139 1.95 -7.81 18.83
C GLU A 139 3.03 -6.92 18.17
N ALA A 140 2.62 -5.92 17.38
CA ALA A 140 3.54 -4.94 16.82
C ALA A 140 4.16 -4.08 17.94
N HIS A 141 3.32 -3.53 18.82
CA HIS A 141 3.77 -2.69 19.95
C HIS A 141 4.64 -3.47 20.94
N ALA A 142 4.32 -4.74 21.22
CA ALA A 142 5.16 -5.61 22.07
C ALA A 142 6.59 -5.77 21.52
N ARG A 143 6.80 -5.56 20.22
CA ARG A 143 8.10 -5.61 19.53
C ARG A 143 8.72 -4.23 19.27
N GLY A 144 8.07 -3.15 19.70
CA GLY A 144 8.52 -1.78 19.42
C GLY A 144 8.34 -1.35 17.96
N LEU A 145 7.46 -2.03 17.20
CA LEU A 145 7.11 -1.69 15.84
C LEU A 145 5.91 -0.74 15.83
N ALA A 146 5.96 0.28 14.98
CA ALA A 146 4.78 1.06 14.61
C ALA A 146 3.91 0.24 13.65
N LEU A 147 2.58 0.28 13.84
CA LEU A 147 1.63 -0.33 12.93
C LEU A 147 0.78 0.75 12.25
N HIS A 148 1.00 0.95 10.96
CA HIS A 148 0.13 1.76 10.12
C HIS A 148 -0.97 0.89 9.51
N ALA A 149 -2.23 1.24 9.75
CA ALA A 149 -3.36 0.55 9.15
C ALA A 149 -3.50 0.96 7.69
N TRP A 150 -3.37 -0.01 6.78
CA TRP A 150 -3.48 0.22 5.34
C TRP A 150 -4.89 -0.12 4.84
N PHE A 151 -5.54 0.88 4.25
CA PHE A 151 -6.85 0.80 3.67
C PHE A 151 -6.79 0.99 2.15
N ASN A 152 -7.52 0.17 1.40
CA ASN A 152 -7.85 0.48 0.01
C ASN A 152 -9.21 1.20 -0.02
N PRO A 153 -9.30 2.45 -0.52
CA PRO A 153 -10.55 3.22 -0.39
C PRO A 153 -11.72 2.67 -1.20
N TYR A 154 -11.48 2.24 -2.45
CA TYR A 154 -12.58 2.04 -3.41
C TYR A 154 -12.71 0.65 -4.02
N ARG A 155 -11.75 -0.26 -3.82
CA ARG A 155 -11.89 -1.63 -4.33
C ARG A 155 -12.91 -2.40 -3.52
N VAL A 156 -13.96 -2.91 -4.19
CA VAL A 156 -15.07 -3.66 -3.56
C VAL A 156 -14.82 -5.16 -3.61
N ALA A 157 -14.37 -5.67 -4.78
CA ALA A 157 -14.13 -7.10 -4.96
C ALA A 157 -13.16 -7.38 -6.09
N THR A 158 -12.50 -8.53 -6.05
CA THR A 158 -11.61 -9.02 -7.12
C THR A 158 -12.38 -9.75 -8.25
N HIS A 159 -13.71 -9.66 -8.27
CA HIS A 159 -14.64 -10.22 -9.25
C HIS A 159 -15.80 -9.26 -9.47
N THR A 160 -16.67 -9.54 -10.48
CA THR A 160 -17.85 -8.72 -10.79
C THR A 160 -19.18 -9.31 -10.26
N ASP A 161 -19.16 -10.51 -9.71
CA ASP A 161 -20.36 -11.20 -9.23
C ASP A 161 -20.77 -10.68 -7.84
N ARG A 162 -21.80 -9.81 -7.83
CA ARG A 162 -22.35 -9.24 -6.59
C ARG A 162 -23.05 -10.27 -5.69
N SER A 163 -23.45 -11.44 -6.25
CA SER A 163 -24.08 -12.46 -5.43
C SER A 163 -23.11 -13.15 -4.46
N ARG A 164 -21.80 -13.05 -4.73
CA ARG A 164 -20.73 -13.55 -3.86
C ARG A 164 -20.42 -12.61 -2.69
N LEU A 165 -20.81 -11.35 -2.76
CA LEU A 165 -20.68 -10.43 -1.62
C LEU A 165 -21.61 -10.89 -0.49
N ALA A 166 -21.22 -10.65 0.75
CA ALA A 166 -22.06 -10.89 1.92
C ALA A 166 -23.43 -10.21 1.77
N ALA A 167 -24.48 -10.76 2.36
CA ALA A 167 -25.84 -10.27 2.15
C ALA A 167 -26.04 -8.82 2.64
N ASP A 168 -25.28 -8.44 3.65
CA ASP A 168 -25.25 -7.11 4.27
C ASP A 168 -24.18 -6.18 3.69
N HIS A 169 -23.37 -6.65 2.73
CA HIS A 169 -22.33 -5.83 2.10
C HIS A 169 -22.96 -4.58 1.45
N PRO A 170 -22.42 -3.35 1.70
CA PRO A 170 -22.99 -2.11 1.19
C PRO A 170 -23.18 -2.08 -0.33
N ALA A 171 -22.17 -2.53 -1.11
CA ALA A 171 -22.28 -2.60 -2.57
C ALA A 171 -23.30 -3.65 -3.09
N ARG A 172 -23.77 -4.56 -2.23
CA ARG A 172 -24.87 -5.48 -2.55
C ARG A 172 -26.22 -4.87 -2.19
N ARG A 173 -26.28 -4.09 -1.12
CA ARG A 173 -27.50 -3.39 -0.67
C ARG A 173 -27.79 -2.17 -1.52
N GLU A 174 -26.72 -1.45 -1.94
CA GLU A 174 -26.76 -0.27 -2.80
C GLU A 174 -26.00 -0.56 -4.11
N PRO A 175 -26.60 -1.27 -5.08
CA PRO A 175 -25.90 -1.69 -6.30
C PRO A 175 -25.39 -0.53 -7.17
N SER A 176 -26.01 0.67 -7.06
CA SER A 176 -25.61 1.89 -7.74
C SER A 176 -24.24 2.42 -7.26
N TRP A 177 -23.80 2.06 -6.06
CA TRP A 177 -22.53 2.47 -5.50
C TRP A 177 -21.31 1.83 -6.16
N ALA A 178 -21.49 0.66 -6.79
CA ALA A 178 -20.38 -0.11 -7.32
C ALA A 178 -20.44 -0.24 -8.85
N VAL A 179 -19.29 0.00 -9.48
CA VAL A 179 -19.07 -0.09 -10.93
C VAL A 179 -18.24 -1.33 -11.24
N PRO A 180 -18.70 -2.22 -12.14
CA PRO A 180 -17.87 -3.28 -12.68
C PRO A 180 -16.85 -2.68 -13.67
N TYR A 181 -15.57 -3.00 -13.49
CA TYR A 181 -14.49 -2.54 -14.37
C TYR A 181 -13.30 -3.49 -14.27
N GLY A 182 -12.70 -3.84 -15.41
CA GLY A 182 -11.51 -4.71 -15.47
C GLY A 182 -11.70 -6.07 -14.79
N GLY A 183 -12.91 -6.63 -14.85
CA GLY A 183 -13.25 -7.90 -14.21
C GLY A 183 -13.41 -7.83 -12.68
N ARG A 184 -13.49 -6.64 -12.09
CA ARG A 184 -13.59 -6.37 -10.65
C ARG A 184 -14.75 -5.42 -10.35
N LEU A 185 -15.04 -5.23 -9.05
CA LEU A 185 -15.99 -4.21 -8.59
C LEU A 185 -15.23 -3.11 -7.85
N TYR A 186 -15.61 -1.87 -8.11
CA TYR A 186 -15.10 -0.69 -7.42
C TYR A 186 -16.26 0.19 -6.97
N TYR A 187 -16.17 0.81 -5.82
CA TYR A 187 -17.05 1.91 -5.48
C TYR A 187 -16.85 3.06 -6.47
N ASN A 188 -17.93 3.81 -6.74
CA ASN A 188 -17.89 4.98 -7.61
C ASN A 188 -17.43 6.21 -6.80
N PRO A 189 -16.19 6.72 -7.04
CA PRO A 189 -15.69 7.88 -6.30
C PRO A 189 -16.46 9.17 -6.57
N GLY A 190 -17.23 9.20 -7.65
CA GLY A 190 -18.07 10.35 -8.04
C GLY A 190 -19.34 10.53 -7.23
N LEU A 191 -19.66 9.59 -6.33
CA LEU A 191 -20.84 9.65 -5.46
C LEU A 191 -20.48 10.21 -4.08
N PRO A 192 -21.03 11.37 -3.67
CA PRO A 192 -20.76 11.95 -2.34
C PRO A 192 -21.09 11.03 -1.18
N GLU A 193 -22.16 10.26 -1.28
CA GLU A 193 -22.58 9.28 -0.26
C GLU A 193 -21.57 8.13 -0.14
N VAL A 194 -20.99 7.68 -1.25
CA VAL A 194 -19.90 6.68 -1.23
C VAL A 194 -18.66 7.26 -0.55
N ARG A 195 -18.28 8.52 -0.88
CA ARG A 195 -17.13 9.19 -0.25
C ARG A 195 -17.32 9.30 1.26
N SER A 196 -18.50 9.68 1.72
CA SER A 196 -18.81 9.73 3.16
C SER A 196 -18.74 8.35 3.79
N PHE A 197 -19.36 7.34 3.16
CA PHE A 197 -19.39 5.97 3.66
C PHE A 197 -17.99 5.35 3.82
N VAL A 198 -17.12 5.46 2.82
CA VAL A 198 -15.77 4.86 2.91
C VAL A 198 -14.93 5.54 3.99
N GLN A 199 -15.11 6.84 4.22
CA GLN A 199 -14.49 7.54 5.33
C GLN A 199 -15.02 7.03 6.67
N ASP A 200 -16.33 6.86 6.83
CA ASP A 200 -16.95 6.35 8.07
C ASP A 200 -16.41 4.95 8.40
N ALA A 201 -16.32 4.08 7.39
CA ALA A 201 -15.80 2.73 7.55
C ALA A 201 -14.32 2.72 7.99
N MET A 202 -13.47 3.60 7.44
CA MET A 202 -12.06 3.71 7.84
C MET A 202 -11.90 4.39 9.22
N MET A 203 -12.69 5.43 9.50
CA MET A 203 -12.66 6.15 10.78
C MET A 203 -13.08 5.28 11.96
N ASP A 204 -13.89 4.25 11.75
CA ASP A 204 -14.22 3.26 12.77
C ASP A 204 -12.94 2.58 13.30
N ALA A 205 -12.05 2.11 12.43
CA ALA A 205 -10.76 1.57 12.84
C ALA A 205 -9.86 2.64 13.47
N VAL A 206 -9.81 3.85 12.89
CA VAL A 206 -8.98 4.96 13.38
C VAL A 206 -9.33 5.32 14.82
N THR A 207 -10.61 5.35 15.15
CA THR A 207 -11.07 5.75 16.49
C THR A 207 -11.06 4.62 17.52
N SER A 208 -11.17 3.38 17.06
CA SER A 208 -11.32 2.20 17.94
C SER A 208 -9.99 1.53 18.30
N TYR A 209 -8.92 1.73 17.52
CA TYR A 209 -7.64 1.02 17.70
C TYR A 209 -6.48 1.99 17.91
N ASP A 210 -5.48 1.55 18.65
CA ASP A 210 -4.23 2.29 18.89
C ASP A 210 -3.23 2.06 17.76
N ILE A 211 -3.66 2.39 16.52
CA ILE A 211 -2.79 2.37 15.34
C ILE A 211 -1.85 3.57 15.34
N ASP A 212 -0.66 3.42 14.75
CA ASP A 212 0.37 4.45 14.68
C ASP A 212 0.33 5.28 13.38
N GLY A 213 -0.57 4.97 12.46
CA GLY A 213 -0.77 5.73 11.22
C GLY A 213 -1.91 5.19 10.37
N VAL A 214 -2.41 6.07 9.49
CA VAL A 214 -3.38 5.75 8.44
C VAL A 214 -2.64 5.74 7.13
N HIS A 215 -2.79 4.67 6.35
CA HIS A 215 -2.10 4.49 5.08
C HIS A 215 -3.06 4.09 3.97
N TRP A 216 -2.97 4.78 2.80
CA TRP A 216 -3.68 4.39 1.60
C TRP A 216 -2.70 3.98 0.51
N ASP A 217 -3.16 3.08 -0.38
CA ASP A 217 -2.42 2.66 -1.56
C ASP A 217 -2.69 3.56 -2.78
N ASP A 218 -2.49 3.03 -3.98
CA ASP A 218 -2.60 3.72 -5.26
C ASP A 218 -3.94 3.50 -5.99
N TYR A 219 -4.89 2.74 -5.39
CA TYR A 219 -6.16 2.42 -6.02
C TYR A 219 -7.26 3.44 -5.67
N PHE A 220 -7.20 4.62 -6.28
CA PHE A 220 -8.29 5.60 -6.25
C PHE A 220 -9.31 5.29 -7.35
N TYR A 221 -9.15 5.78 -8.58
CA TYR A 221 -9.77 5.12 -9.72
C TYR A 221 -8.95 3.89 -10.12
N PRO A 222 -9.57 2.86 -10.74
CA PRO A 222 -8.82 1.67 -11.15
C PRO A 222 -7.83 1.96 -12.28
N TYR A 223 -6.77 1.18 -12.35
CA TYR A 223 -5.81 1.23 -13.46
C TYR A 223 -6.52 1.01 -14.80
N PRO A 224 -6.14 1.76 -15.86
CA PRO A 224 -6.83 1.71 -17.14
C PRO A 224 -6.74 0.33 -17.78
N VAL A 225 -7.90 -0.15 -18.25
CA VAL A 225 -8.01 -1.38 -19.03
C VAL A 225 -8.33 -1.03 -20.48
N ALA A 226 -7.53 -1.52 -21.42
CA ALA A 226 -7.67 -1.17 -22.82
C ALA A 226 -9.06 -1.56 -23.37
N GLY A 227 -9.79 -0.58 -23.88
CA GLY A 227 -11.12 -0.75 -24.45
C GLY A 227 -12.25 -0.73 -23.44
N GLU A 228 -11.98 -0.51 -22.14
CA GLU A 228 -13.00 -0.33 -21.13
C GLU A 228 -13.02 1.13 -20.64
N ALA A 229 -14.20 1.66 -20.33
CA ALA A 229 -14.39 2.93 -19.65
C ALA A 229 -14.99 2.67 -18.27
N PHE A 230 -14.55 3.43 -17.27
CA PHE A 230 -15.19 3.40 -15.95
C PHE A 230 -16.53 4.12 -16.05
N ASP A 231 -17.62 3.40 -15.78
CA ASP A 231 -18.99 3.87 -15.97
C ASP A 231 -19.44 4.72 -14.77
N ASP A 232 -19.11 6.01 -14.81
CA ASP A 232 -19.57 7.02 -13.86
C ASP A 232 -20.42 8.11 -14.54
N ASP A 233 -21.02 7.81 -15.71
CA ASP A 233 -21.82 8.75 -16.51
C ASP A 233 -22.96 9.37 -15.72
N ALA A 234 -23.73 8.54 -15.01
CA ALA A 234 -24.84 9.01 -14.21
C ALA A 234 -24.40 9.90 -13.05
N ALA A 235 -23.30 9.51 -12.36
CA ALA A 235 -22.73 10.32 -11.28
C ALA A 235 -22.19 11.66 -11.78
N PHE A 236 -21.54 11.68 -12.94
CA PHE A 236 -21.08 12.93 -13.55
C PHE A 236 -22.23 13.84 -13.97
N ALA A 237 -23.31 13.27 -14.54
CA ALA A 237 -24.49 14.03 -14.92
C ALA A 237 -25.20 14.67 -13.71
N GLU A 238 -25.18 14.01 -12.56
CA GLU A 238 -25.83 14.47 -11.33
C GLU A 238 -24.93 15.38 -10.49
N HIS A 239 -23.65 15.05 -10.35
CA HIS A 239 -22.71 15.70 -9.43
C HIS A 239 -21.56 16.43 -10.12
N GLY A 240 -21.50 16.43 -11.47
CA GLY A 240 -20.45 17.11 -12.24
C GLY A 240 -20.47 18.63 -12.13
N GLY A 241 -21.62 19.21 -11.77
CA GLY A 241 -21.74 20.65 -11.56
C GLY A 241 -21.24 21.46 -12.76
N ASP A 242 -20.31 22.39 -12.50
CA ASP A 242 -19.70 23.27 -13.51
C ASP A 242 -18.46 22.67 -14.20
N PHE A 243 -18.09 21.41 -13.90
CA PHE A 243 -16.96 20.79 -14.56
C PHE A 243 -17.29 20.47 -16.02
N SER A 244 -16.49 21.02 -16.94
CA SER A 244 -16.56 20.71 -18.38
C SER A 244 -15.72 19.47 -18.76
N ASP A 245 -14.72 19.14 -17.96
CA ASP A 245 -13.86 17.97 -18.14
C ASP A 245 -14.12 16.95 -17.04
N ARG A 246 -14.38 15.71 -17.45
CA ARG A 246 -14.65 14.60 -16.52
C ARG A 246 -13.41 14.22 -15.70
N GLY A 247 -12.21 14.32 -16.26
CA GLY A 247 -10.97 14.04 -15.56
C GLY A 247 -10.75 15.02 -14.42
N ASP A 248 -11.05 16.30 -14.64
CA ASP A 248 -10.96 17.32 -13.58
C ASP A 248 -11.96 17.04 -12.45
N TRP A 249 -13.20 16.65 -12.79
CA TRP A 249 -14.19 16.25 -11.81
C TRP A 249 -13.78 15.00 -11.02
N ARG A 250 -13.21 13.99 -11.69
CA ARG A 250 -12.70 12.78 -11.02
C ARG A 250 -11.59 13.12 -10.04
N ARG A 251 -10.61 13.95 -10.45
CA ARG A 251 -9.54 14.42 -9.55
C ARG A 251 -10.11 15.19 -8.36
N HIS A 252 -11.04 16.11 -8.62
CA HIS A 252 -11.70 16.83 -7.55
C HIS A 252 -12.35 15.92 -6.51
N ASN A 253 -13.03 14.84 -6.91
CA ASN A 253 -13.64 13.89 -5.98
C ASN A 253 -12.59 13.14 -5.14
N ILE A 254 -11.43 12.81 -5.72
CA ILE A 254 -10.34 12.18 -4.97
C ILE A 254 -9.68 13.21 -4.04
N ASP A 255 -9.47 14.43 -4.49
CA ASP A 255 -8.95 15.53 -3.66
C ASP A 255 -9.84 15.81 -2.45
N LEU A 256 -11.17 15.80 -2.65
CA LEU A 256 -12.13 15.91 -1.55
C LEU A 256 -11.97 14.75 -0.55
N LEU A 257 -11.87 13.51 -1.03
CA LEU A 257 -11.69 12.35 -0.17
C LEU A 257 -10.43 12.50 0.71
N VAL A 258 -9.30 12.88 0.10
CA VAL A 258 -8.02 13.02 0.82
C VAL A 258 -8.10 14.12 1.87
N ARG A 259 -8.62 15.30 1.51
CA ARG A 259 -8.74 16.44 2.43
C ARG A 259 -9.70 16.16 3.57
N GLU A 260 -10.89 15.66 3.25
CA GLU A 260 -11.90 15.33 4.27
C GLU A 260 -11.39 14.26 5.23
N MET A 261 -10.67 13.24 4.72
CA MET A 261 -10.10 12.19 5.58
C MET A 261 -9.00 12.75 6.49
N ARG A 262 -8.10 13.58 5.95
CA ARG A 262 -7.08 14.27 6.74
C ARG A 262 -7.69 15.06 7.89
N ASP A 263 -8.71 15.87 7.58
CA ASP A 263 -9.38 16.68 8.59
C ASP A 263 -10.02 15.81 9.67
N ARG A 264 -10.69 14.72 9.29
CA ARG A 264 -11.32 13.77 10.23
C ARG A 264 -10.30 13.03 11.10
N VAL A 265 -9.18 12.60 10.53
CA VAL A 265 -8.10 11.96 11.30
C VAL A 265 -7.51 12.95 12.28
N GLY A 266 -7.20 14.19 11.85
CA GLY A 266 -6.63 15.23 12.68
C GLY A 266 -7.58 15.69 13.80
N GLU A 267 -8.90 15.72 13.56
CA GLU A 267 -9.90 15.99 14.60
C GLU A 267 -9.99 14.88 15.65
N ALA A 268 -9.90 13.61 15.20
CA ALA A 268 -10.04 12.46 16.10
C ALA A 268 -8.74 12.17 16.87
N LYS A 269 -7.59 12.24 16.20
CA LYS A 269 -6.25 11.91 16.72
C LYS A 269 -5.22 12.88 16.11
N PRO A 270 -4.98 14.05 16.68
CA PRO A 270 -4.14 15.10 16.09
C PRO A 270 -2.72 14.69 15.72
N ASP A 271 -2.15 13.71 16.44
CA ASP A 271 -0.78 13.24 16.23
C ASP A 271 -0.70 12.00 15.34
N LEU A 272 -1.84 11.48 14.84
CA LEU A 272 -1.88 10.28 13.99
C LEU A 272 -1.56 10.64 12.53
N PRO A 273 -0.42 10.20 11.97
CA PRO A 273 -0.06 10.54 10.61
C PRO A 273 -0.97 9.84 9.59
N PHE A 274 -1.32 10.57 8.53
CA PHE A 274 -2.03 10.08 7.37
C PHE A 274 -1.15 10.18 6.13
N GLY A 275 -0.94 9.08 5.41
CA GLY A 275 -0.12 9.07 4.21
C GLY A 275 -0.60 8.11 3.12
N VAL A 276 0.05 8.23 1.97
CA VAL A 276 -0.35 7.52 0.73
C VAL A 276 0.87 6.92 0.05
N SER A 277 0.73 5.72 -0.51
CA SER A 277 1.71 5.12 -1.41
C SER A 277 1.22 5.10 -2.86
N PRO A 278 1.41 6.19 -3.62
CA PRO A 278 0.94 6.29 -4.98
C PRO A 278 1.83 5.51 -5.95
N PHE A 279 1.31 5.19 -7.15
CA PHE A 279 2.15 4.86 -8.30
C PHE A 279 3.15 5.99 -8.55
N ALA A 280 4.43 5.68 -8.79
CA ALA A 280 5.50 6.68 -8.67
C ALA A 280 5.56 7.71 -9.80
N VAL A 281 4.94 7.49 -10.95
CA VAL A 281 4.91 8.46 -12.05
C VAL A 281 3.66 9.33 -11.93
N TRP A 282 3.84 10.57 -11.45
CA TRP A 282 2.74 11.55 -11.43
C TRP A 282 2.33 11.92 -12.84
N ARG A 283 3.21 12.47 -13.64
CA ARG A 283 3.12 12.71 -15.09
C ARG A 283 4.50 12.61 -15.72
N ASN A 284 4.56 12.18 -16.97
CA ASN A 284 5.79 12.27 -17.75
C ASN A 284 6.07 13.76 -18.12
N ARG A 285 7.34 14.16 -18.19
CA ARG A 285 7.72 15.52 -18.62
C ARG A 285 7.22 15.85 -20.03
N SER A 286 7.05 14.86 -20.88
CA SER A 286 6.45 15.03 -22.21
C SER A 286 4.95 15.34 -22.16
N THR A 287 4.24 15.00 -21.08
CA THR A 287 2.84 15.30 -20.86
C THR A 287 2.67 16.63 -20.12
N ASP A 288 3.54 16.90 -19.13
CA ASP A 288 3.54 18.11 -18.33
C ASP A 288 4.98 18.52 -17.98
N PRO A 289 5.39 19.78 -18.19
CA PRO A 289 6.74 20.25 -17.83
C PRO A 289 7.14 20.07 -16.38
N LEU A 290 6.17 19.96 -15.45
CA LEU A 290 6.38 19.67 -14.03
C LEU A 290 6.56 18.17 -13.74
N GLY A 291 6.35 17.31 -14.74
CA GLY A 291 6.48 15.87 -14.62
C GLY A 291 7.93 15.37 -14.58
N SER A 292 8.09 14.11 -14.21
CA SER A 292 9.38 13.42 -14.21
C SER A 292 9.87 13.12 -15.63
N ASP A 293 11.19 13.00 -15.82
CA ASP A 293 11.80 12.62 -17.10
C ASP A 293 11.66 11.12 -17.36
N THR A 294 10.42 10.69 -17.43
CA THR A 294 9.99 9.30 -17.59
C THR A 294 9.15 9.12 -18.85
N ARG A 295 8.92 7.86 -19.19
CA ARG A 295 8.00 7.40 -20.25
C ARG A 295 7.07 6.32 -19.71
N GLY A 296 6.59 6.52 -18.48
CA GLY A 296 5.63 5.64 -17.83
C GLY A 296 4.35 5.49 -18.64
N GLY A 297 3.83 4.27 -18.73
CA GLY A 297 2.59 3.98 -19.44
C GLY A 297 1.32 4.36 -18.66
N VAL A 298 1.46 4.54 -17.36
CA VAL A 298 0.42 5.02 -16.44
C VAL A 298 0.93 6.27 -15.75
N GLN A 299 0.06 7.24 -15.54
CA GLN A 299 0.34 8.50 -14.85
C GLN A 299 -0.75 8.75 -13.82
N THR A 300 -0.40 8.96 -12.55
CA THR A 300 -1.40 9.05 -11.47
C THR A 300 -2.43 10.15 -11.72
N TYR A 301 -1.98 11.30 -12.21
CA TYR A 301 -2.83 12.46 -12.49
C TYR A 301 -3.88 12.18 -13.58
N ASP A 302 -3.45 11.56 -14.70
CA ASP A 302 -4.30 11.37 -15.87
C ASP A 302 -5.12 10.08 -15.82
N ASP A 303 -4.52 8.99 -15.30
CA ASP A 303 -5.09 7.65 -15.40
C ASP A 303 -5.79 7.20 -14.11
N LEU A 304 -5.26 7.60 -12.94
CA LEU A 304 -5.82 7.26 -11.62
C LEU A 304 -6.56 8.44 -10.99
N TYR A 305 -6.54 9.59 -11.65
CA TYR A 305 -7.16 10.86 -11.21
C TYR A 305 -6.71 11.28 -9.81
N ALA A 306 -5.44 11.02 -9.50
CA ALA A 306 -4.81 11.30 -8.21
C ALA A 306 -3.71 12.35 -8.37
N ASP A 307 -3.98 13.59 -7.93
CA ASP A 307 -2.99 14.68 -7.98
C ASP A 307 -2.09 14.68 -6.74
N VAL A 308 -1.34 13.58 -6.59
CA VAL A 308 -0.47 13.36 -5.42
C VAL A 308 0.60 14.44 -5.25
N ARG A 309 0.99 15.11 -6.34
CA ARG A 309 1.92 16.24 -6.27
C ARG A 309 1.29 17.41 -5.51
N THR A 310 0.05 17.74 -5.79
CA THR A 310 -0.70 18.78 -5.04
C THR A 310 -0.88 18.36 -3.58
N TRP A 311 -1.21 17.11 -3.27
CA TRP A 311 -1.38 16.66 -1.89
C TRP A 311 -0.11 16.85 -1.05
N VAL A 312 1.07 16.61 -1.64
CA VAL A 312 2.35 16.87 -0.99
C VAL A 312 2.60 18.38 -0.85
N ARG A 313 2.46 19.14 -1.93
CA ARG A 313 2.76 20.59 -1.93
C ARG A 313 1.86 21.41 -1.01
N GLU A 314 0.61 21.00 -0.84
CA GLU A 314 -0.38 21.65 0.02
C GLU A 314 -0.48 21.00 1.42
N SER A 315 0.39 20.00 1.72
CA SER A 315 0.42 19.27 2.98
C SER A 315 -0.95 18.68 3.38
N TRP A 316 -1.64 18.05 2.40
CA TRP A 316 -2.89 17.33 2.67
C TRP A 316 -2.65 15.92 3.20
N ILE A 317 -1.41 15.48 3.22
CA ILE A 317 -0.94 14.23 3.80
C ILE A 317 0.32 14.51 4.63
N ASP A 318 0.62 13.67 5.61
CA ASP A 318 1.78 13.82 6.48
C ASP A 318 3.01 13.09 5.94
N TYR A 319 2.80 12.07 5.12
CA TYR A 319 3.89 11.37 4.42
C TYR A 319 3.44 10.78 3.08
N VAL A 320 4.39 10.60 2.18
CA VAL A 320 4.20 9.94 0.88
C VAL A 320 5.22 8.83 0.68
N ILE A 321 4.77 7.68 0.13
CA ILE A 321 5.63 6.53 -0.19
C ILE A 321 5.42 6.15 -1.67
N PRO A 322 5.97 6.90 -2.64
CA PRO A 322 5.86 6.53 -4.05
C PRO A 322 6.42 5.13 -4.28
N GLN A 323 5.70 4.30 -5.03
CA GLN A 323 6.06 2.92 -5.37
C GLN A 323 7.08 2.93 -6.52
N VAL A 324 8.37 3.17 -6.21
CA VAL A 324 9.45 3.28 -7.21
C VAL A 324 9.96 1.89 -7.59
N TYR A 325 9.09 1.12 -8.26
CA TYR A 325 9.32 -0.30 -8.55
C TYR A 325 10.10 -0.55 -9.85
N TRP A 326 11.13 0.25 -10.11
CA TRP A 326 12.07 0.10 -11.23
C TRP A 326 13.51 0.12 -10.72
N HIS A 327 14.38 -0.53 -11.46
CA HIS A 327 15.81 -0.53 -11.16
C HIS A 327 16.47 0.78 -11.60
N ILE A 328 17.67 1.06 -11.07
CA ILE A 328 18.51 2.16 -11.54
C ILE A 328 18.87 1.91 -13.02
N GLY A 329 18.73 2.95 -13.84
CA GLY A 329 18.97 2.89 -15.29
C GLY A 329 17.82 2.29 -16.10
N ASN A 330 16.62 2.15 -15.55
CA ASN A 330 15.44 1.70 -16.31
C ASN A 330 15.06 2.75 -17.36
N GLU A 331 14.93 2.34 -18.65
CA GLU A 331 14.70 3.28 -19.75
C GLU A 331 13.34 4.00 -19.69
N ALA A 332 12.31 3.40 -19.10
CA ALA A 332 10.97 3.97 -19.04
C ALA A 332 10.74 4.81 -17.79
N ALA A 333 11.29 4.37 -16.65
CA ALA A 333 11.11 5.01 -15.36
C ALA A 333 12.32 4.64 -14.47
N ASP A 334 13.41 5.37 -14.64
CA ASP A 334 14.64 5.17 -13.87
C ASP A 334 14.39 5.51 -12.40
N TYR A 335 14.80 4.60 -11.49
CA TYR A 335 14.73 4.82 -10.05
C TYR A 335 15.37 6.16 -9.65
N ALA A 336 16.56 6.46 -10.17
CA ALA A 336 17.28 7.69 -9.85
C ALA A 336 16.52 8.95 -10.30
N VAL A 337 15.87 8.91 -11.47
CA VAL A 337 15.05 10.01 -11.98
C VAL A 337 13.82 10.23 -11.12
N LEU A 338 13.18 9.16 -10.67
CA LEU A 338 12.00 9.26 -9.81
C LEU A 338 12.35 9.71 -8.39
N ALA A 339 13.46 9.23 -7.82
CA ALA A 339 13.95 9.69 -6.52
C ALA A 339 14.28 11.20 -6.55
N ASP A 340 14.95 11.67 -7.59
CA ASP A 340 15.22 13.10 -7.81
C ASP A 340 13.94 13.92 -7.92
N TRP A 341 12.98 13.46 -8.73
CA TRP A 341 11.70 14.16 -8.92
C TRP A 341 10.88 14.25 -7.62
N TRP A 342 10.74 13.15 -6.88
CA TRP A 342 9.99 13.14 -5.62
C TRP A 342 10.67 13.97 -4.54
N SER A 343 12.01 13.95 -4.47
CA SER A 343 12.79 14.82 -3.59
C SER A 343 12.49 16.29 -3.87
N GLY A 344 12.45 16.68 -5.16
CA GLY A 344 12.08 18.03 -5.56
C GLY A 344 10.61 18.38 -5.27
N VAL A 345 9.69 17.41 -5.26
CA VAL A 345 8.28 17.62 -4.87
C VAL A 345 8.16 17.83 -3.37
N ALA A 346 8.88 17.07 -2.56
CA ALA A 346 8.83 17.16 -1.10
C ALA A 346 9.64 18.34 -0.55
N ASP A 347 10.61 18.85 -1.32
CA ASP A 347 11.49 19.94 -0.87
C ASP A 347 10.72 21.20 -0.46
N GLY A 348 10.97 21.69 0.75
CA GLY A 348 10.29 22.85 1.35
C GLY A 348 8.86 22.60 1.78
N THR A 349 8.46 21.32 1.99
CA THR A 349 7.19 20.92 2.62
C THR A 349 7.47 20.22 3.95
N ASP A 350 6.44 20.09 4.78
CA ASP A 350 6.50 19.29 6.02
C ASP A 350 6.13 17.82 5.80
N VAL A 351 5.91 17.40 4.54
CA VAL A 351 5.52 16.03 4.20
C VAL A 351 6.76 15.13 4.15
N ALA A 352 6.77 14.09 4.97
CA ALA A 352 7.85 13.11 4.96
C ALA A 352 7.86 12.30 3.67
N LEU A 353 9.02 12.15 3.04
CA LEU A 353 9.21 11.35 1.84
C LEU A 353 9.92 10.04 2.18
N TYR A 354 9.25 8.92 1.92
CA TYR A 354 9.84 7.59 1.95
C TYR A 354 9.72 6.96 0.55
N LEU A 355 10.60 6.03 0.17
CA LEU A 355 10.48 5.35 -1.12
C LEU A 355 10.06 3.90 -0.96
N GLY A 356 9.14 3.48 -1.84
CA GLY A 356 8.66 2.11 -1.92
C GLY A 356 9.58 1.25 -2.79
N GLU A 357 10.05 0.13 -2.22
CA GLU A 357 11.05 -0.75 -2.79
C GLU A 357 10.44 -2.08 -3.27
N ALA A 358 10.78 -2.50 -4.50
CA ALA A 358 10.24 -3.68 -5.14
C ALA A 358 10.98 -4.98 -4.75
N ALA A 359 10.99 -5.34 -3.47
CA ALA A 359 11.61 -6.58 -3.01
C ALA A 359 11.09 -7.83 -3.75
N TYR A 360 9.84 -7.79 -4.23
CA TYR A 360 9.22 -8.91 -4.96
C TYR A 360 9.83 -9.18 -6.34
N LYS A 361 10.63 -8.25 -6.87
CA LYS A 361 11.29 -8.41 -8.18
C LYS A 361 12.66 -9.10 -8.07
N VAL A 362 13.27 -9.05 -6.89
CA VAL A 362 14.61 -9.61 -6.69
C VAL A 362 14.58 -11.13 -6.87
N GLY A 363 15.45 -11.64 -7.73
CA GLY A 363 15.56 -13.06 -8.03
C GLY A 363 14.44 -13.65 -8.89
N ASP A 364 13.45 -12.85 -9.32
CA ASP A 364 12.44 -13.29 -10.27
C ASP A 364 13.04 -13.32 -11.69
N PRO A 365 13.18 -14.50 -12.31
CA PRO A 365 13.80 -14.63 -13.63
C PRO A 365 13.03 -13.94 -14.77
N ALA A 366 11.77 -13.54 -14.54
CA ALA A 366 10.97 -12.77 -15.49
C ALA A 366 11.33 -11.28 -15.49
N GLN A 367 12.07 -10.82 -14.49
CA GLN A 367 12.49 -9.43 -14.35
C GLN A 367 13.81 -9.15 -15.08
N PRO A 368 14.11 -7.88 -15.41
CA PRO A 368 15.40 -7.45 -15.96
C PRO A 368 16.60 -7.92 -15.13
N ALA A 369 17.77 -7.99 -15.79
CA ALA A 369 19.01 -8.50 -15.19
C ALA A 369 19.44 -7.76 -13.90
N ALA A 370 19.11 -6.47 -13.76
CA ALA A 370 19.38 -5.70 -12.54
C ALA A 370 18.74 -6.35 -11.29
N TRP A 371 17.54 -6.92 -11.41
CA TRP A 371 16.86 -7.61 -10.32
C TRP A 371 17.42 -9.01 -10.01
N GLN A 372 18.41 -9.48 -10.77
CA GLN A 372 19.17 -10.71 -10.47
C GLN A 372 20.43 -10.39 -9.66
N ASP A 373 20.67 -9.12 -9.31
CA ASP A 373 21.73 -8.67 -8.42
C ASP A 373 21.17 -8.46 -7.00
N ALA A 374 21.78 -9.08 -6.00
CA ALA A 374 21.46 -8.89 -4.59
C ALA A 374 21.69 -7.45 -4.11
N GLY A 375 22.54 -6.69 -4.79
CA GLY A 375 22.91 -5.32 -4.45
C GLY A 375 21.95 -4.25 -4.96
N GLU A 376 20.98 -4.57 -5.82
CA GLU A 376 20.11 -3.55 -6.43
C GLU A 376 19.35 -2.72 -5.38
N LEU A 377 18.69 -3.38 -4.43
CA LEU A 377 17.98 -2.67 -3.35
C LEU A 377 18.93 -1.82 -2.50
N SER A 378 20.10 -2.36 -2.11
CA SER A 378 21.09 -1.60 -1.36
C SER A 378 21.62 -0.38 -2.14
N SER A 379 21.74 -0.50 -3.48
CA SER A 379 22.15 0.61 -4.35
C SER A 379 21.08 1.72 -4.39
N HIS A 380 19.79 1.40 -4.28
CA HIS A 380 18.70 2.37 -4.15
C HIS A 380 18.88 3.23 -2.90
N LEU A 381 19.09 2.59 -1.75
CA LEU A 381 19.27 3.27 -0.46
C LEU A 381 20.56 4.12 -0.48
N THR A 382 21.66 3.58 -1.03
CA THR A 382 22.93 4.32 -1.20
C THR A 382 22.72 5.59 -2.02
N LEU A 383 22.05 5.47 -3.17
CA LEU A 383 21.76 6.63 -4.04
C LEU A 383 20.96 7.70 -3.28
N CYS A 384 19.95 7.29 -2.53
CA CYS A 384 19.13 8.22 -1.74
C CYS A 384 19.95 8.90 -0.65
N ALA A 385 20.73 8.14 0.13
CA ALA A 385 21.58 8.67 1.19
C ALA A 385 22.62 9.67 0.69
N GLU A 386 23.18 9.43 -0.51
CA GLU A 386 24.19 10.29 -1.10
C GLU A 386 23.63 11.57 -1.75
N ARG A 387 22.41 11.54 -2.30
CA ARG A 387 21.91 12.58 -3.20
C ARG A 387 20.60 13.23 -2.78
N HIS A 388 19.80 12.56 -1.97
CA HIS A 388 18.41 12.96 -1.68
C HIS A 388 18.15 12.99 -0.17
N PRO A 389 18.67 14.01 0.56
CA PRO A 389 18.47 14.12 2.01
C PRO A 389 17.00 14.30 2.42
N GLN A 390 16.10 14.56 1.47
CA GLN A 390 14.65 14.59 1.68
C GLN A 390 14.05 13.19 1.85
N VAL A 391 14.72 12.15 1.33
CA VAL A 391 14.28 10.76 1.51
C VAL A 391 14.69 10.30 2.90
N SER A 392 13.71 10.15 3.78
CA SER A 392 13.91 9.79 5.18
C SER A 392 13.52 8.33 5.48
N GLY A 393 13.51 7.47 4.47
CA GLY A 393 13.30 6.04 4.69
C GLY A 393 12.81 5.26 3.48
N HIS A 394 12.68 3.95 3.69
CA HIS A 394 12.33 2.98 2.65
C HIS A 394 11.32 1.96 3.16
N VAL A 395 10.41 1.54 2.29
CA VAL A 395 9.38 0.54 2.60
C VAL A 395 9.41 -0.57 1.56
N PHE A 396 9.55 -1.82 1.99
CA PHE A 396 9.73 -2.97 1.11
C PHE A 396 8.39 -3.66 0.81
N TYR A 397 8.05 -3.81 -0.45
CA TYR A 397 6.91 -4.60 -0.91
C TYR A 397 7.40 -5.98 -1.37
N SER A 398 7.09 -7.07 -0.68
CA SER A 398 6.26 -7.13 0.51
C SER A 398 6.84 -8.07 1.58
N ALA A 399 6.16 -8.22 2.70
CA ALA A 399 6.60 -9.02 3.84
C ALA A 399 7.01 -10.45 3.50
N LYS A 400 6.35 -11.08 2.52
CA LYS A 400 6.71 -12.42 2.02
C LYS A 400 8.13 -12.47 1.48
N GLN A 401 8.54 -11.46 0.72
CA GLN A 401 9.89 -11.40 0.17
C GLN A 401 10.90 -10.94 1.20
N VAL A 402 10.52 -10.01 2.09
CA VAL A 402 11.36 -9.62 3.23
C VAL A 402 11.69 -10.85 4.08
N ALA A 403 10.71 -11.74 4.31
CA ALA A 403 10.90 -12.99 5.05
C ALA A 403 11.76 -14.03 4.29
N ALA A 404 11.62 -14.08 2.96
CA ALA A 404 12.31 -15.05 2.13
C ALA A 404 13.76 -14.65 1.80
N ASP A 405 14.07 -13.35 1.86
CA ASP A 405 15.37 -12.76 1.54
C ASP A 405 15.98 -13.29 0.22
N PRO A 406 15.28 -13.09 -0.93
CA PRO A 406 15.74 -13.61 -2.20
C PRO A 406 17.14 -13.08 -2.54
N LEU A 407 18.04 -13.98 -2.95
CA LEU A 407 19.45 -13.72 -3.24
C LEU A 407 20.25 -13.10 -2.07
N GLY A 408 19.68 -12.94 -0.87
CA GLY A 408 20.30 -12.23 0.23
C GLY A 408 20.22 -10.71 0.12
N ALA A 409 19.22 -10.18 -0.60
CA ALA A 409 19.10 -8.74 -0.86
C ALA A 409 18.76 -7.94 0.39
N LEU A 410 17.91 -8.47 1.28
CA LEU A 410 17.60 -7.82 2.56
C LEU A 410 18.80 -7.93 3.54
N THR A 411 19.52 -9.05 3.51
CA THR A 411 20.80 -9.19 4.22
C THR A 411 21.76 -8.07 3.77
N ARG A 412 21.88 -7.83 2.47
CA ARG A 412 22.74 -6.79 1.92
C ARG A 412 22.30 -5.38 2.34
N VAL A 413 21.00 -5.07 2.27
CA VAL A 413 20.46 -3.79 2.77
C VAL A 413 20.78 -3.61 4.25
N TRP A 414 20.54 -4.64 5.07
CA TRP A 414 20.81 -4.57 6.51
C TRP A 414 22.30 -4.35 6.82
N GLU A 415 23.21 -5.09 6.14
CA GLU A 415 24.66 -4.95 6.33
C GLU A 415 25.17 -3.56 5.95
N ASP A 416 24.66 -3.00 4.85
CA ASP A 416 25.15 -1.73 4.30
C ASP A 416 24.52 -0.50 4.98
N HIS A 417 23.27 -0.58 5.48
CA HIS A 417 22.52 0.61 5.88
C HIS A 417 21.92 0.56 7.29
N TYR A 418 21.51 -0.61 7.81
CA TYR A 418 20.73 -0.66 9.04
C TYR A 418 21.48 -1.24 10.23
N ARG A 419 22.55 -1.97 10.00
CA ARG A 419 23.32 -2.62 11.06
C ARG A 419 23.92 -1.58 12.02
N SER A 420 23.42 -1.56 13.26
CA SER A 420 23.90 -0.64 14.30
C SER A 420 25.37 -0.89 14.60
N GLY A 421 26.27 0.07 14.26
CA GLY A 421 27.69 0.05 14.62
C GLY A 421 28.66 -0.10 13.44
N SER A 422 28.23 0.16 12.22
CA SER A 422 29.13 0.34 11.06
C SER A 422 29.54 1.81 10.89
#